data_e6e4f1e47ef54cb39f598a6724823e5e
#
_entry.id   e6e4f1e47ef54cb39f598a6724823e5e
#
_cell.length_a   1.000
_cell.length_b   1.000
_cell.length_c   1.000
_cell.angle_alpha   90.00
_cell.angle_beta   90.00
_cell.angle_gamma   90.00
#
_symmetry.space_group_name_H-M   'P 1'
#
loop_
_entity.id
_entity.type
_entity.pdbx_description
1 polymer ?
#
loop_
_entity_poly.entity_id
_entity_poly.type
_entity_poly.pdbx_seq_one_letter_code
_entity_poly.pdbx_strand_id
1 'polypeptide(L)'
;MRSPVGVSLLAIAISRTPQILNLPALPQSPYNRALFPEGTPLVADKRYSCIGLYNPKSPENVGSVMRAAGCYGVASVFYTGKRYERAADFVTDTKRVHYDIPLIGIDDLKKILPLNCVPVAVELVEGARPLPEYTHPDRALYIFGPEDGSLDKEIRDWCEDVVYIPTTGCMNLAATVNVVLYDRMAKGLNTRSGPKFR
;
A
#
# COMPACT_ATOMS: atom_id res chain seq x y z
N MET A 1 44.37 28.48 -53.00
CA MET A 1 43.09 29.14 -53.43
C MET A 1 42.03 28.90 -52.39
N ARG A 2 41.54 29.99 -51.79
CA ARG A 2 40.24 30.19 -51.09
C ARG A 2 39.86 29.22 -49.95
N SER A 3 39.93 29.77 -48.74
CA SER A 3 39.16 29.35 -47.55
C SER A 3 37.65 29.43 -47.76
N PRO A 4 36.86 28.72 -46.93
CA PRO A 4 35.59 29.26 -46.48
C PRO A 4 35.51 29.43 -44.95
N VAL A 5 35.24 30.61 -44.64
CA VAL A 5 34.29 31.25 -43.71
C VAL A 5 33.74 30.40 -42.58
N GLY A 6 34.08 30.83 -41.35
CA GLY A 6 33.48 30.37 -40.12
C GLY A 6 32.01 30.81 -39.97
N VAL A 7 31.21 29.93 -39.44
CA VAL A 7 29.88 30.27 -38.94
C VAL A 7 29.88 30.05 -37.43
N SER A 8 29.84 31.17 -36.73
CA SER A 8 29.65 31.22 -35.27
C SER A 8 28.21 30.82 -34.92
N LEU A 9 28.01 29.72 -34.22
CA LEU A 9 26.73 29.37 -33.63
C LEU A 9 26.59 30.09 -32.29
N LEU A 10 25.76 31.11 -32.30
CA LEU A 10 25.32 31.86 -31.13
C LEU A 10 24.41 30.93 -30.29
N ALA A 11 24.85 30.55 -29.09
CA ALA A 11 24.04 29.82 -28.14
C ALA A 11 22.98 30.79 -27.57
N ILE A 12 21.72 30.57 -27.94
CA ILE A 12 20.59 31.25 -27.32
C ILE A 12 20.21 30.42 -26.08
N ALA A 13 20.63 30.89 -24.92
CA ALA A 13 20.15 30.41 -23.64
C ALA A 13 18.71 30.91 -23.42
N ILE A 14 17.74 30.04 -23.64
CA ILE A 14 16.35 30.31 -23.28
C ILE A 14 16.18 29.95 -21.79
N SER A 15 16.32 30.99 -20.97
CA SER A 15 15.86 30.95 -19.57
C SER A 15 14.32 30.89 -19.58
N ARG A 16 13.76 29.68 -19.43
CA ARG A 16 12.34 29.52 -19.13
C ARG A 16 12.19 29.31 -17.63
N THR A 17 11.90 30.37 -16.93
CA THR A 17 11.29 30.29 -15.58
C THR A 17 9.94 29.60 -15.72
N PRO A 18 9.65 28.54 -14.93
CA PRO A 18 8.32 27.93 -14.95
C PRO A 18 7.31 28.98 -14.47
N GLN A 19 6.40 29.38 -15.33
CA GLN A 19 5.20 30.11 -14.91
C GLN A 19 4.37 29.17 -14.04
N ILE A 20 4.28 29.51 -12.75
CA ILE A 20 3.31 28.89 -11.84
C ILE A 20 1.94 29.29 -12.37
N LEU A 21 1.24 28.37 -13.02
CA LEU A 21 -0.16 28.50 -13.37
C LEU A 21 -0.92 28.76 -12.06
N ASN A 22 -1.48 29.97 -11.91
CA ASN A 22 -2.49 30.25 -10.89
C ASN A 22 -3.74 29.43 -11.21
N LEU A 23 -3.77 28.20 -10.71
CA LEU A 23 -5.00 27.43 -10.68
C LEU A 23 -5.92 28.08 -9.66
N PRO A 24 -7.22 28.28 -9.99
CA PRO A 24 -8.18 28.74 -9.00
C PRO A 24 -8.20 27.77 -7.83
N ALA A 25 -8.18 28.31 -6.61
CA ALA A 25 -8.28 27.50 -5.41
C ALA A 25 -9.51 26.58 -5.51
N LEU A 26 -9.28 25.28 -5.38
CA LEU A 26 -10.36 24.31 -5.33
C LEU A 26 -11.33 24.71 -4.21
N PRO A 27 -12.67 24.63 -4.44
CA PRO A 27 -13.63 24.96 -3.42
C PRO A 27 -13.36 24.10 -2.18
N GLN A 28 -13.17 24.77 -1.04
CA GLN A 28 -12.93 24.10 0.24
C GLN A 28 -14.15 23.24 0.57
N SER A 29 -13.98 21.93 0.53
CA SER A 29 -15.02 20.99 0.92
C SER A 29 -15.42 21.25 2.37
N PRO A 30 -16.71 21.38 2.69
CA PRO A 30 -17.17 21.57 4.07
C PRO A 30 -16.76 20.42 4.99
N TYR A 31 -16.37 19.27 4.45
CA TYR A 31 -15.89 18.12 5.21
C TYR A 31 -14.44 18.27 5.74
N ASN A 32 -13.65 19.19 5.18
CA ASN A 32 -12.25 19.37 5.62
C ASN A 32 -12.13 20.19 6.92
N ARG A 33 -13.12 21.00 7.27
CA ARG A 33 -13.02 21.91 8.45
C ARG A 33 -13.31 21.23 9.78
N ALA A 34 -14.05 20.12 9.77
CA ALA A 34 -14.43 19.40 11.00
C ALA A 34 -13.40 18.37 11.46
N LEU A 35 -12.47 17.96 10.59
CA LEU A 35 -11.51 16.89 10.87
C LEU A 35 -10.15 17.39 11.38
N PHE A 36 -9.81 18.68 11.15
CA PHE A 36 -8.53 19.23 11.58
C PHE A 36 -8.75 20.61 12.24
N PRO A 37 -8.62 20.74 13.56
CA PRO A 37 -8.60 22.03 14.24
C PRO A 37 -7.50 22.93 13.63
N GLU A 38 -7.81 24.20 13.41
CA GLU A 38 -6.82 25.20 12.94
C GLU A 38 -5.61 25.19 13.86
N GLY A 39 -4.44 24.98 13.29
CA GLY A 39 -3.17 24.92 14.04
C GLY A 39 -2.65 23.53 14.35
N THR A 40 -3.35 22.45 13.97
CA THR A 40 -2.75 21.13 14.00
C THR A 40 -1.67 21.06 12.94
N PRO A 41 -0.37 20.93 13.28
CA PRO A 41 0.64 20.72 12.25
C PRO A 41 0.26 19.45 11.52
N LEU A 42 0.14 19.51 10.20
CA LEU A 42 0.12 18.34 9.33
C LEU A 42 1.51 17.68 9.41
N VAL A 43 1.84 17.15 10.58
CA VAL A 43 2.89 16.15 10.68
C VAL A 43 2.27 14.96 9.98
N ALA A 44 2.50 14.86 8.68
CA ALA A 44 2.19 13.67 7.92
C ALA A 44 2.80 12.53 8.72
N ASP A 45 1.95 11.70 9.34
CA ASP A 45 2.43 10.52 10.04
C ASP A 45 3.32 9.76 9.07
N LYS A 46 4.61 9.73 9.38
CA LYS A 46 5.61 9.12 8.50
C LYS A 46 5.37 7.62 8.35
N ARG A 47 4.55 7.05 9.24
CA ARG A 47 4.31 5.61 9.32
C ARG A 47 2.96 5.24 8.74
N TYR A 48 2.95 4.40 7.74
CA TYR A 48 1.72 3.77 7.24
C TYR A 48 1.98 2.39 6.64
N SER A 49 0.93 1.61 6.49
CA SER A 49 0.98 0.33 5.80
C SER A 49 -0.08 0.24 4.71
N CYS A 50 0.27 -0.47 3.66
CA CYS A 50 -0.62 -0.90 2.61
C CYS A 50 -0.61 -2.43 2.52
N ILE A 51 -1.65 -3.01 1.92
CA ILE A 51 -1.76 -4.44 1.66
C ILE A 51 -1.80 -4.68 0.16
N GLY A 52 -1.04 -5.66 -0.32
CA GLY A 52 -1.10 -6.21 -1.66
C GLY A 52 -1.60 -7.65 -1.60
N LEU A 53 -2.70 -7.96 -2.25
CA LEU A 53 -3.23 -9.31 -2.40
C LEU A 53 -2.90 -9.82 -3.80
N TYR A 54 -2.04 -10.82 -3.88
CA TYR A 54 -1.65 -11.41 -5.14
C TYR A 54 -2.64 -12.48 -5.57
N ASN A 55 -3.44 -12.19 -6.62
CA ASN A 55 -4.42 -13.09 -7.21
C ASN A 55 -5.37 -13.76 -6.18
N PRO A 56 -6.01 -13.02 -5.26
CA PRO A 56 -6.91 -13.58 -4.27
C PRO A 56 -8.09 -14.28 -4.95
N LYS A 57 -8.66 -15.30 -4.28
CA LYS A 57 -9.73 -16.12 -4.82
C LYS A 57 -11.08 -15.83 -4.19
N SER A 58 -11.13 -15.74 -2.86
CA SER A 58 -12.37 -15.68 -2.10
C SER A 58 -12.76 -14.24 -1.76
N PRO A 59 -13.95 -13.77 -2.19
CA PRO A 59 -14.50 -12.49 -1.78
C PRO A 59 -14.67 -12.36 -0.26
N GLU A 60 -14.97 -13.45 0.43
CA GLU A 60 -15.12 -13.50 1.89
C GLU A 60 -13.78 -13.23 2.58
N ASN A 61 -12.69 -13.77 2.03
CA ASN A 61 -11.34 -13.48 2.53
C ASN A 61 -10.98 -12.01 2.28
N VAL A 62 -11.21 -11.48 1.08
CA VAL A 62 -10.97 -10.07 0.77
C VAL A 62 -11.81 -9.16 1.68
N GLY A 63 -13.09 -9.45 1.89
CA GLY A 63 -13.94 -8.72 2.82
C GLY A 63 -13.43 -8.76 4.26
N SER A 64 -12.87 -9.89 4.70
CA SER A 64 -12.28 -10.04 6.02
C SER A 64 -10.94 -9.29 6.13
N VAL A 65 -10.14 -9.26 5.06
CA VAL A 65 -8.92 -8.42 4.96
C VAL A 65 -9.28 -6.95 5.04
N MET A 66 -10.30 -6.48 4.33
CA MET A 66 -10.77 -5.10 4.42
C MET A 66 -11.18 -4.72 5.84
N ARG A 67 -11.86 -5.63 6.56
CA ARG A 67 -12.20 -5.40 7.96
C ARG A 67 -10.95 -5.28 8.85
N ALA A 68 -9.97 -6.16 8.66
CA ALA A 68 -8.69 -6.07 9.36
C ALA A 68 -7.99 -4.74 9.02
N ALA A 69 -7.93 -4.37 7.75
CA ALA A 69 -7.36 -3.10 7.30
C ALA A 69 -7.98 -1.90 8.04
N GLY A 70 -9.31 -1.88 8.20
CA GLY A 70 -10.01 -0.86 8.97
C GLY A 70 -9.63 -0.85 10.45
N CYS A 71 -9.51 -2.03 11.08
CA CYS A 71 -9.15 -2.13 12.49
C CYS A 71 -7.73 -1.60 12.77
N TYR A 72 -6.78 -1.86 11.88
CA TYR A 72 -5.37 -1.51 12.06
C TYR A 72 -4.94 -0.23 11.34
N GLY A 73 -5.86 0.49 10.69
CA GLY A 73 -5.55 1.77 10.05
C GLY A 73 -4.66 1.66 8.82
N VAL A 74 -4.82 0.59 8.04
CA VAL A 74 -4.18 0.43 6.73
C VAL A 74 -4.63 1.54 5.79
N ALA A 75 -3.72 2.09 4.98
CA ALA A 75 -4.01 3.20 4.09
C ALA A 75 -4.78 2.79 2.82
N SER A 76 -4.44 1.63 2.27
CA SER A 76 -5.09 1.08 1.07
C SER A 76 -4.84 -0.42 0.93
N VAL A 77 -5.73 -1.09 0.20
CA VAL A 77 -5.60 -2.49 -0.18
C VAL A 77 -5.60 -2.58 -1.70
N PHE A 78 -4.59 -3.22 -2.25
CA PHE A 78 -4.45 -3.49 -3.67
C PHE A 78 -4.64 -4.98 -3.93
N TYR A 79 -5.18 -5.33 -5.08
CA TYR A 79 -5.25 -6.74 -5.49
C TYR A 79 -4.92 -6.89 -6.97
N THR A 80 -4.37 -8.06 -7.34
CA THR A 80 -4.11 -8.44 -8.74
C THR A 80 -4.98 -9.61 -9.15
N GLY A 81 -5.02 -9.87 -10.45
CA GLY A 81 -5.74 -11.00 -11.02
C GLY A 81 -7.25 -10.79 -11.11
N LYS A 82 -7.89 -11.66 -11.88
CA LYS A 82 -9.33 -11.56 -12.19
C LYS A 82 -10.22 -12.52 -11.39
N ARG A 83 -9.60 -13.34 -10.52
CA ARG A 83 -10.34 -14.38 -9.77
C ARG A 83 -11.31 -13.77 -8.77
N TYR A 84 -10.84 -12.77 -8.04
CA TYR A 84 -11.66 -12.03 -7.08
C TYR A 84 -12.77 -11.24 -7.78
N GLU A 85 -12.46 -10.51 -8.85
CA GLU A 85 -13.46 -9.73 -9.61
C GLU A 85 -14.63 -10.59 -10.08
N ARG A 86 -14.31 -11.76 -10.68
CA ARG A 86 -15.33 -12.69 -11.15
C ARG A 86 -16.20 -13.27 -10.03
N ALA A 87 -15.65 -13.43 -8.84
CA ALA A 87 -16.36 -13.94 -7.69
C ALA A 87 -17.11 -12.85 -6.92
N ALA A 88 -16.61 -11.62 -6.91
CA ALA A 88 -17.21 -10.47 -6.23
C ALA A 88 -18.58 -10.09 -6.81
N ASP A 89 -18.81 -10.35 -8.10
CA ASP A 89 -20.09 -10.13 -8.77
C ASP A 89 -21.24 -10.92 -8.13
N PHE A 90 -20.94 -11.97 -7.38
CA PHE A 90 -21.92 -12.85 -6.72
C PHE A 90 -22.08 -12.61 -5.22
N VAL A 91 -21.31 -11.71 -4.63
CA VAL A 91 -21.31 -11.47 -3.17
C VAL A 91 -21.80 -10.06 -2.87
N THR A 92 -22.95 -9.98 -2.18
CA THR A 92 -23.46 -8.71 -1.69
C THR A 92 -22.63 -8.25 -0.48
N ASP A 93 -21.85 -7.20 -0.65
CA ASP A 93 -21.10 -6.59 0.46
C ASP A 93 -22.05 -5.90 1.44
N THR A 94 -22.24 -6.48 2.61
CA THR A 94 -23.19 -6.00 3.62
C THR A 94 -22.63 -4.94 4.56
N LYS A 95 -21.34 -4.59 4.51
CA LYS A 95 -20.70 -3.75 5.54
C LYS A 95 -19.87 -2.55 5.05
N ARG A 96 -19.99 -2.10 3.83
CA ARG A 96 -19.48 -0.80 3.36
C ARG A 96 -18.08 -0.33 3.87
N VAL A 97 -17.20 -1.24 4.32
CA VAL A 97 -15.86 -0.90 4.86
C VAL A 97 -14.96 -0.30 3.77
N HIS A 98 -15.24 -0.58 2.52
CA HIS A 98 -14.53 -0.04 1.36
C HIS A 98 -14.76 1.47 1.12
N TYR A 99 -15.68 2.12 1.84
CA TYR A 99 -15.83 3.58 1.73
C TYR A 99 -14.71 4.36 2.43
N ASP A 100 -14.10 3.77 3.46
CA ASP A 100 -13.06 4.43 4.25
C ASP A 100 -11.64 4.04 3.80
N ILE A 101 -11.47 2.85 3.21
CA ILE A 101 -10.18 2.31 2.77
C ILE A 101 -10.31 1.87 1.31
N PRO A 102 -9.53 2.46 0.39
CA PRO A 102 -9.58 2.07 -1.02
C PRO A 102 -9.19 0.60 -1.22
N LEU A 103 -10.05 -0.15 -1.93
CA LEU A 103 -9.75 -1.46 -2.50
C LEU A 103 -9.57 -1.31 -4.00
N ILE A 104 -8.34 -1.48 -4.50
CA ILE A 104 -7.95 -1.09 -5.85
C ILE A 104 -7.42 -2.30 -6.62
N GLY A 105 -8.11 -2.66 -7.70
CA GLY A 105 -7.63 -3.66 -8.66
C GLY A 105 -6.52 -3.09 -9.54
N ILE A 106 -5.44 -3.84 -9.72
CA ILE A 106 -4.28 -3.45 -10.51
C ILE A 106 -3.70 -4.64 -11.28
N ASP A 107 -2.98 -4.37 -12.34
CA ASP A 107 -2.35 -5.42 -13.14
C ASP A 107 -1.07 -5.97 -12.50
N ASP A 108 -0.30 -5.12 -11.83
CA ASP A 108 1.02 -5.48 -11.29
C ASP A 108 1.32 -4.68 -10.01
N LEU A 109 1.55 -5.38 -8.90
CA LEU A 109 1.91 -4.79 -7.61
C LEU A 109 3.20 -3.96 -7.67
N LYS A 110 4.14 -4.32 -8.53
CA LYS A 110 5.43 -3.62 -8.66
C LYS A 110 5.27 -2.20 -9.19
N LYS A 111 4.20 -1.94 -9.96
CA LYS A 111 3.95 -0.63 -10.58
C LYS A 111 3.33 0.39 -9.63
N ILE A 112 2.85 -0.04 -8.47
CA ILE A 112 2.08 0.83 -7.56
C ILE A 112 2.76 0.98 -6.20
N LEU A 113 4.04 0.64 -6.07
CA LEU A 113 4.72 0.76 -4.78
C LEU A 113 4.54 2.18 -4.24
N PRO A 114 3.81 2.36 -3.12
CA PRO A 114 3.59 3.67 -2.56
C PRO A 114 4.91 4.31 -2.15
N LEU A 115 5.01 5.63 -2.26
CA LEU A 115 6.25 6.37 -2.04
C LEU A 115 6.92 6.02 -0.70
N ASN A 116 8.18 5.60 -0.79
CA ASN A 116 9.00 5.18 0.35
C ASN A 116 8.43 3.97 1.13
N CYS A 117 7.56 3.17 0.53
CA CYS A 117 7.19 1.88 1.11
C CYS A 117 8.24 0.82 0.80
N VAL A 118 8.51 0.01 1.80
CA VAL A 118 9.27 -1.24 1.67
C VAL A 118 8.30 -2.35 1.30
N PRO A 119 8.48 -3.05 0.17
CA PRO A 119 7.69 -4.22 -0.18
C PRO A 119 8.15 -5.41 0.66
N VAL A 120 7.22 -6.03 1.38
CA VAL A 120 7.47 -7.15 2.29
C VAL A 120 6.57 -8.32 1.90
N ALA A 121 7.15 -9.41 1.42
CA ALA A 121 6.38 -10.62 1.15
C ALA A 121 6.07 -11.37 2.45
N VAL A 122 4.85 -11.86 2.57
CA VAL A 122 4.43 -12.74 3.67
C VAL A 122 4.24 -14.13 3.10
N GLU A 123 5.25 -15.00 3.28
CA GLU A 123 5.28 -16.31 2.65
C GLU A 123 6.16 -17.29 3.45
N LEU A 124 5.75 -18.56 3.50
CA LEU A 124 6.53 -19.63 4.14
C LEU A 124 7.52 -20.23 3.14
N VAL A 125 8.72 -19.69 3.09
CA VAL A 125 9.80 -20.16 2.21
C VAL A 125 11.13 -20.17 2.93
N GLU A 126 12.08 -20.94 2.40
CA GLU A 126 13.45 -20.96 2.91
C GLU A 126 14.07 -19.55 2.88
N GLY A 127 14.75 -19.18 3.95
CA GLY A 127 15.38 -17.87 4.11
C GLY A 127 14.44 -16.75 4.56
N ALA A 128 13.13 -16.99 4.69
CA ALA A 128 12.21 -16.03 5.26
C ALA A 128 12.49 -15.81 6.76
N ARG A 129 12.23 -14.58 7.24
CA ARG A 129 12.43 -14.23 8.66
C ARG A 129 11.17 -14.54 9.45
N PRO A 130 11.28 -15.10 10.67
CA PRO A 130 10.10 -15.31 11.52
C PRO A 130 9.52 -13.96 11.96
N LEU A 131 8.21 -13.80 11.82
CA LEU A 131 7.51 -12.55 12.13
C LEU A 131 7.78 -12.02 13.56
N PRO A 132 7.85 -12.84 14.61
CA PRO A 132 8.15 -12.35 15.96
C PRO A 132 9.50 -11.62 16.07
N GLU A 133 10.49 -11.99 15.25
CA GLU A 133 11.84 -11.41 15.24
C GLU A 133 11.99 -10.28 14.20
N TYR A 134 10.95 -10.07 13.39
CA TYR A 134 11.00 -9.09 12.30
C TYR A 134 10.79 -7.67 12.82
N THR A 135 11.65 -6.76 12.38
CA THR A 135 11.49 -5.32 12.60
C THR A 135 10.74 -4.73 11.40
N HIS A 136 9.52 -4.28 11.62
CA HIS A 136 8.72 -3.70 10.56
C HIS A 136 9.25 -2.35 10.10
N PRO A 137 9.29 -2.07 8.80
CA PRO A 137 9.61 -0.72 8.30
C PRO A 137 8.49 0.28 8.64
N ASP A 138 8.85 1.54 8.80
CA ASP A 138 7.88 2.61 9.06
C ASP A 138 6.76 2.66 8.00
N ARG A 139 7.15 2.45 6.75
CA ARG A 139 6.24 2.44 5.60
C ARG A 139 6.37 1.11 4.88
N ALA A 140 5.30 0.34 4.85
CA ALA A 140 5.32 -1.02 4.32
C ALA A 140 4.20 -1.29 3.32
N LEU A 141 4.50 -2.06 2.28
CA LEU A 141 3.52 -2.74 1.45
C LEU A 141 3.66 -4.25 1.74
N TYR A 142 2.76 -4.80 2.55
CA TYR A 142 2.72 -6.23 2.85
C TYR A 142 2.02 -6.98 1.73
N ILE A 143 2.69 -7.97 1.14
CA ILE A 143 2.18 -8.73 0.01
C ILE A 143 1.89 -10.16 0.44
N PHE A 144 0.66 -10.58 0.18
CA PHE A 144 0.13 -11.90 0.55
C PHE A 144 -0.20 -12.69 -0.72
N GLY A 145 0.14 -13.97 -0.71
CA GLY A 145 -0.16 -14.91 -1.79
C GLY A 145 -1.64 -15.32 -1.85
N PRO A 146 -2.02 -16.05 -2.90
CA PRO A 146 -3.36 -16.61 -3.04
C PRO A 146 -3.61 -17.73 -2.01
N GLU A 147 -4.89 -18.01 -1.73
CA GLU A 147 -5.29 -19.01 -0.74
C GLU A 147 -4.92 -20.46 -1.11
N ASP A 148 -4.75 -20.72 -2.40
CA ASP A 148 -4.49 -22.05 -2.96
C ASP A 148 -3.14 -22.15 -3.68
N GLY A 149 -2.18 -21.31 -3.31
CA GLY A 149 -0.85 -21.27 -3.91
C GLY A 149 0.13 -20.45 -3.09
N SER A 150 1.23 -20.11 -3.70
CA SER A 150 2.30 -19.30 -3.15
C SER A 150 2.51 -18.04 -3.98
N LEU A 151 3.21 -17.06 -3.42
CA LEU A 151 3.69 -15.91 -4.19
C LEU A 151 4.69 -16.37 -5.25
N ASP A 152 4.55 -15.87 -6.47
CA ASP A 152 5.50 -16.14 -7.52
C ASP A 152 6.91 -15.71 -7.12
N LYS A 153 7.90 -16.45 -7.58
CA LYS A 153 9.32 -16.16 -7.28
C LYS A 153 9.68 -14.72 -7.66
N GLU A 154 9.17 -14.23 -8.79
CA GLU A 154 9.42 -12.88 -9.27
C GLU A 154 8.91 -11.79 -8.31
N ILE A 155 7.77 -12.01 -7.65
CA ILE A 155 7.24 -11.09 -6.64
C ILE A 155 8.09 -11.15 -5.37
N ARG A 156 8.48 -12.35 -4.93
CA ARG A 156 9.32 -12.51 -3.74
C ARG A 156 10.70 -11.90 -3.92
N ASP A 157 11.31 -12.10 -5.09
CA ASP A 157 12.64 -11.54 -5.41
C ASP A 157 12.63 -10.01 -5.54
N TRP A 158 11.48 -9.42 -5.86
CA TRP A 158 11.30 -7.98 -5.89
C TRP A 158 11.10 -7.39 -4.49
N CYS A 159 10.58 -8.16 -3.52
CA CYS A 159 10.42 -7.70 -2.15
C CYS A 159 11.78 -7.53 -1.46
N GLU A 160 11.91 -6.49 -0.66
CA GLU A 160 13.11 -6.26 0.13
C GLU A 160 13.26 -7.26 1.27
N ASP A 161 12.12 -7.70 1.82
CA ASP A 161 12.07 -8.68 2.89
C ASP A 161 11.02 -9.76 2.60
N VAL A 162 11.27 -10.97 3.11
CA VAL A 162 10.30 -12.05 3.16
C VAL A 162 10.15 -12.49 4.61
N VAL A 163 8.91 -12.50 5.10
CA VAL A 163 8.60 -12.89 6.47
C VAL A 163 7.59 -14.04 6.50
N TYR A 164 7.64 -14.86 7.53
CA TYR A 164 6.66 -15.91 7.75
C TYR A 164 6.14 -15.93 9.19
N ILE A 165 4.94 -16.46 9.39
CA ILE A 165 4.37 -16.68 10.71
C ILE A 165 4.71 -18.10 11.14
N PRO A 166 5.44 -18.31 12.26
CA PRO A 166 5.81 -19.65 12.72
C PRO A 166 4.61 -20.39 13.31
N THR A 167 3.87 -21.08 12.46
CA THR A 167 2.69 -21.89 12.80
C THR A 167 2.90 -23.35 12.40
N THR A 168 2.14 -24.27 13.01
CA THR A 168 2.20 -25.71 12.70
C THR A 168 1.40 -26.10 11.45
N GLY A 169 0.64 -25.17 10.86
CA GLY A 169 -0.19 -25.40 9.68
C GLY A 169 -0.43 -24.14 8.89
N CYS A 170 -1.04 -24.28 7.71
CA CYS A 170 -1.38 -23.13 6.86
C CYS A 170 -2.48 -22.29 7.50
N MET A 171 -2.28 -20.98 7.52
CA MET A 171 -3.28 -20.03 7.99
C MET A 171 -4.15 -19.53 6.82
N ASN A 172 -5.41 -19.21 7.13
CA ASN A 172 -6.28 -18.48 6.22
C ASN A 172 -5.69 -17.09 5.88
N LEU A 173 -5.89 -16.61 4.65
CA LEU A 173 -5.37 -15.33 4.19
C LEU A 173 -5.73 -14.17 5.14
N ALA A 174 -6.99 -14.02 5.50
CA ALA A 174 -7.43 -12.93 6.37
C ALA A 174 -6.87 -13.06 7.81
N ALA A 175 -6.72 -14.28 8.31
CA ALA A 175 -6.07 -14.53 9.59
C ALA A 175 -4.58 -14.16 9.54
N THR A 176 -3.89 -14.50 8.47
CA THR A 176 -2.49 -14.12 8.23
C THR A 176 -2.33 -12.60 8.23
N VAL A 177 -3.18 -11.88 7.50
CA VAL A 177 -3.19 -10.41 7.47
C VAL A 177 -3.40 -9.83 8.88
N ASN A 178 -4.37 -10.37 9.64
CA ASN A 178 -4.62 -9.91 11.01
C ASN A 178 -3.39 -10.06 11.90
N VAL A 179 -2.70 -11.20 11.84
CA VAL A 179 -1.51 -11.47 12.67
C VAL A 179 -0.37 -10.52 12.31
N VAL A 180 -0.10 -10.29 11.02
CA VAL A 180 0.96 -9.37 10.58
C VAL A 180 0.66 -7.94 11.03
N LEU A 181 -0.58 -7.48 10.87
CA LEU A 181 -0.97 -6.14 11.28
C LEU A 181 -0.98 -5.97 12.80
N TYR A 182 -1.39 -7.03 13.55
CA TYR A 182 -1.32 -7.03 15.00
C TYR A 182 0.13 -6.98 15.51
N ASP A 183 1.02 -7.78 14.93
CA ASP A 183 2.44 -7.80 15.29
C ASP A 183 3.08 -6.42 15.04
N ARG A 184 2.78 -5.81 13.88
CA ARG A 184 3.18 -4.44 13.59
C ARG A 184 2.69 -3.45 14.63
N MET A 185 1.43 -3.54 15.03
CA MET A 185 0.83 -2.69 16.06
C MET A 185 1.50 -2.92 17.43
N ALA A 186 1.67 -4.17 17.82
CA ALA A 186 2.27 -4.54 19.11
C ALA A 186 3.72 -4.05 19.25
N LYS A 187 4.44 -3.97 18.12
CA LYS A 187 5.80 -3.40 18.04
C LYS A 187 5.83 -1.87 17.93
N GLY A 188 4.70 -1.19 18.18
CA GLY A 188 4.63 0.26 18.32
C GLY A 188 4.56 1.04 17.01
N LEU A 189 4.24 0.37 15.89
CA LEU A 189 4.20 1.00 14.57
C LEU A 189 2.79 1.38 14.10
N ASN A 190 1.78 1.24 14.92
CA ASN A 190 0.44 1.75 14.64
C ASN A 190 0.27 3.15 15.21
N THR A 191 -0.24 4.05 14.40
CA THR A 191 -0.31 5.49 14.69
C THR A 191 -1.67 5.94 15.19
N ARG A 192 -2.69 5.12 15.05
CA ARG A 192 -4.01 5.44 15.59
C ARG A 192 -4.07 5.08 17.08
N SER A 193 -4.33 6.07 17.91
CA SER A 193 -4.73 5.85 19.31
C SER A 193 -5.86 4.82 19.32
N GLY A 194 -5.71 3.77 20.14
CA GLY A 194 -6.71 2.71 20.27
C GLY A 194 -8.12 3.26 20.60
N PRO A 195 -9.15 2.40 20.52
CA PRO A 195 -10.52 2.82 20.76
C PRO A 195 -10.63 3.50 22.13
N LYS A 196 -11.25 4.67 22.16
CA LYS A 196 -11.66 5.28 23.43
C LYS A 196 -12.84 4.45 23.93
N PHE A 197 -12.60 3.62 24.93
CA PHE A 197 -13.71 2.97 25.63
C PHE A 197 -14.57 4.08 26.27
N ARG A 198 -15.86 4.01 25.98
CA ARG A 198 -16.89 4.83 26.62
C ARG A 198 -17.44 4.09 27.83
#